data_633bb9a470c6388a30eac8f19a6b2876
#
_entry.id   633bb9a470c6388a30eac8f19a6b2876
#
_cell.length_a   1.000
_cell.length_b   1.000
_cell.length_c   1.000
_cell.angle_alpha   90.00
_cell.angle_beta   90.00
_cell.angle_gamma   90.00
#
_symmetry.space_group_name_H-M   'P 1'
#
loop_
_entity.id
_entity.type
_entity.pdbx_description
1 polymer ?
#
loop_
_entity_poly.entity_id
_entity_poly.type
_entity_poly.pdbx_seq_one_letter_code
_entity_poly.pdbx_strand_id
1 'polypeptide(L)'
;MSWERWWRRRSPFERIFEEMERMMRELDEMFSRSFEELEREIPRSLIREKRTDRGYIREIGPIVYGYSITIGPDGKPIVREFGNIRPGRGPEIVEVSEAREPLVDVFEEEDVVKVVAEVPGVEKEDINLNASERKLVIKVDTPQRKYYKEVDLPAEVDPQSAKATYKNGVLEVILK
;
A
#
# COMPACT_ATOMS: atom_id res chain seq x y z
N MET A 1 -45.97 -15.96 0.05
CA MET A 1 -44.62 -15.57 0.57
C MET A 1 -43.95 -14.80 -0.52
N SER A 2 -43.87 -13.46 -0.39
CA SER A 2 -43.42 -12.62 -1.46
C SER A 2 -41.89 -12.57 -1.52
N TRP A 3 -41.32 -12.96 -2.61
CA TRP A 3 -39.89 -12.90 -2.95
C TRP A 3 -39.34 -11.47 -3.13
N GLU A 4 -40.22 -10.45 -3.04
CA GLU A 4 -39.85 -9.03 -2.99
C GLU A 4 -39.06 -8.62 -1.74
N ARG A 5 -39.05 -9.46 -0.68
CA ARG A 5 -38.30 -9.20 0.55
C ARG A 5 -36.81 -9.52 0.44
N TRP A 6 -36.39 -10.24 -0.59
CA TRP A 6 -35.01 -10.64 -0.82
C TRP A 6 -34.16 -9.52 -1.43
N TRP A 7 -34.74 -8.64 -2.22
CA TRP A 7 -34.06 -7.54 -2.89
C TRP A 7 -33.82 -6.30 -2.02
N ARG A 8 -34.32 -6.24 -0.79
CA ARG A 8 -34.12 -5.13 0.14
C ARG A 8 -32.91 -5.27 1.07
N ARG A 9 -32.18 -6.35 1.04
CA ARG A 9 -30.87 -6.39 1.68
C ARG A 9 -29.89 -5.76 0.70
N ARG A 10 -29.40 -4.56 1.03
CA ARG A 10 -28.29 -3.92 0.29
C ARG A 10 -27.23 -4.99 0.07
N SER A 11 -26.90 -5.26 -1.18
CA SER A 11 -25.86 -6.18 -1.57
C SER A 11 -24.56 -5.81 -0.83
N PRO A 12 -23.76 -6.75 -0.34
CA PRO A 12 -22.41 -6.44 0.17
C PRO A 12 -21.61 -5.59 -0.82
N PHE A 13 -21.84 -5.77 -2.11
CA PHE A 13 -21.22 -5.00 -3.19
C PHE A 13 -21.68 -3.53 -3.21
N GLU A 14 -22.92 -3.20 -2.88
CA GLU A 14 -23.38 -1.80 -2.83
C GLU A 14 -22.63 -1.00 -1.76
N ARG A 15 -22.34 -1.60 -0.60
CA ARG A 15 -21.51 -0.94 0.43
C ARG A 15 -20.08 -0.72 -0.02
N ILE A 16 -19.50 -1.68 -0.74
CA ILE A 16 -18.15 -1.57 -1.30
C ILE A 16 -18.11 -0.45 -2.33
N PHE A 17 -19.12 -0.35 -3.20
CA PHE A 17 -19.21 0.72 -4.19
C PHE A 17 -19.42 2.09 -3.54
N GLU A 18 -20.30 2.20 -2.54
CA GLU A 18 -20.50 3.44 -1.77
C GLU A 18 -19.21 3.90 -1.07
N GLU A 19 -18.44 2.97 -0.51
CA GLU A 19 -17.18 3.26 0.18
C GLU A 19 -16.07 3.63 -0.80
N MET A 20 -16.01 2.96 -1.95
CA MET A 20 -15.12 3.28 -3.05
C MET A 20 -15.42 4.66 -3.65
N GLU A 21 -16.70 4.99 -3.90
CA GLU A 21 -17.09 6.31 -4.38
C GLU A 21 -16.78 7.43 -3.38
N ARG A 22 -16.95 7.17 -2.09
CA ARG A 22 -16.56 8.12 -1.04
C ARG A 22 -15.06 8.37 -1.06
N MET A 23 -14.27 7.31 -1.09
CA MET A 23 -12.81 7.37 -1.13
C MET A 23 -12.31 8.08 -2.40
N MET A 24 -12.91 7.81 -3.56
CA MET A 24 -12.59 8.51 -4.80
C MET A 24 -12.91 10.01 -4.73
N ARG A 25 -14.03 10.40 -4.11
CA ARG A 25 -14.37 11.82 -3.89
C ARG A 25 -13.37 12.49 -2.93
N GLU A 26 -13.02 11.83 -1.84
CA GLU A 26 -12.02 12.33 -0.88
C GLU A 26 -10.66 12.54 -1.54
N LEU A 27 -10.25 11.62 -2.40
CA LEU A 27 -9.03 11.73 -3.22
C LEU A 27 -9.12 12.89 -4.21
N ASP A 28 -10.22 13.02 -4.94
CA ASP A 28 -10.42 14.09 -5.93
C ASP A 28 -10.42 15.46 -5.26
N GLU A 29 -11.08 15.60 -4.11
CA GLU A 29 -11.04 16.81 -3.29
C GLU A 29 -9.64 17.10 -2.75
N MET A 30 -8.92 16.08 -2.32
CA MET A 30 -7.55 16.20 -1.83
C MET A 30 -6.61 16.68 -2.96
N PHE A 31 -6.68 16.06 -4.13
CA PHE A 31 -5.86 16.44 -5.28
C PHE A 31 -6.24 17.83 -5.82
N SER A 32 -7.53 18.18 -5.84
CA SER A 32 -8.00 19.47 -6.37
C SER A 32 -7.59 20.67 -5.52
N ARG A 33 -7.47 20.49 -4.19
CA ARG A 33 -7.10 21.57 -3.25
C ARG A 33 -5.60 21.78 -3.10
N SER A 34 -4.79 20.84 -3.51
CA SER A 34 -3.43 20.70 -2.96
C SER A 34 -2.30 20.62 -3.97
N PHE A 35 -2.52 20.87 -5.26
CA PHE A 35 -1.41 20.78 -6.21
C PHE A 35 -0.25 21.74 -5.88
N GLU A 36 -0.57 22.96 -5.39
CA GLU A 36 0.45 23.93 -4.97
C GLU A 36 1.09 23.58 -3.61
N GLU A 37 0.31 23.00 -2.69
CA GLU A 37 0.80 22.56 -1.40
C GLU A 37 1.57 21.24 -1.51
N LEU A 38 1.10 20.31 -2.36
CA LEU A 38 1.78 19.06 -2.67
C LEU A 38 3.22 19.32 -3.14
N GLU A 39 3.44 20.35 -3.94
CA GLU A 39 4.78 20.72 -4.44
C GLU A 39 5.77 21.07 -3.32
N ARG A 40 5.28 21.53 -2.16
CA ARG A 40 6.11 21.87 -0.99
C ARG A 40 6.45 20.66 -0.14
N GLU A 41 5.58 19.66 -0.13
CA GLU A 41 5.72 18.43 0.67
C GLU A 41 6.47 17.31 -0.08
N ILE A 42 6.71 17.47 -1.40
CA ILE A 42 7.40 16.45 -2.19
C ILE A 42 8.89 16.40 -1.81
N PRO A 43 9.38 15.24 -1.38
CA PRO A 43 10.79 15.02 -1.13
C PRO A 43 11.66 15.38 -2.35
N ARG A 44 12.78 16.04 -2.13
CA ARG A 44 13.70 16.43 -3.23
C ARG A 44 14.17 15.23 -4.05
N SER A 45 14.25 14.06 -3.48
CA SER A 45 14.59 12.80 -4.16
C SER A 45 13.58 12.39 -5.26
N LEU A 46 12.33 12.87 -5.16
CA LEU A 46 11.30 12.67 -6.19
C LEU A 46 11.26 13.80 -7.23
N ILE A 47 12.12 14.81 -7.12
CA ILE A 47 12.21 15.94 -8.06
C ILE A 47 13.45 15.73 -8.90
N ARG A 48 13.28 15.68 -10.22
CA ARG A 48 14.35 15.63 -11.21
C ARG A 48 14.32 16.89 -12.05
N GLU A 49 15.43 17.57 -12.10
CA GLU A 49 15.59 18.81 -12.87
C GLU A 49 16.58 18.58 -14.01
N LYS A 50 16.16 18.88 -15.23
CA LYS A 50 16.98 18.73 -16.42
C LYS A 50 16.97 20.02 -17.24
N ARG A 51 18.16 20.58 -17.49
CA ARG A 51 18.32 21.69 -18.42
C ARG A 51 18.43 21.14 -19.84
N THR A 52 17.67 21.69 -20.74
CA THR A 52 17.69 21.36 -22.17
C THR A 52 17.97 22.61 -22.99
N ASP A 53 18.33 22.45 -24.25
CA ASP A 53 18.59 23.57 -25.18
C ASP A 53 17.36 24.44 -25.43
N ARG A 54 16.16 23.96 -25.10
CA ARG A 54 14.88 24.64 -25.28
C ARG A 54 14.28 25.18 -23.97
N GLY A 55 14.99 25.03 -22.83
CA GLY A 55 14.49 25.50 -21.55
C GLY A 55 14.79 24.53 -20.40
N TYR A 56 13.98 24.62 -19.39
CA TYR A 56 14.11 23.90 -18.14
C TYR A 56 12.94 22.92 -17.97
N ILE A 57 13.23 21.66 -17.70
CA ILE A 57 12.23 20.63 -17.43
C ILE A 57 12.37 20.21 -15.98
N ARG A 58 11.27 20.24 -15.24
CA ARG A 58 11.14 19.71 -13.88
C ARG A 58 10.16 18.55 -13.91
N GLU A 59 10.66 17.35 -13.59
CA GLU A 59 9.87 16.14 -13.46
C GLU A 59 9.67 15.85 -11.99
N ILE A 60 8.44 15.56 -11.59
CA ILE A 60 8.06 15.23 -10.22
C ILE A 60 7.48 13.83 -10.20
N GLY A 61 7.99 12.98 -9.31
CA GLY A 61 7.49 11.62 -9.14
C GLY A 61 8.53 10.53 -9.29
N PRO A 62 8.09 9.27 -9.29
CA PRO A 62 6.68 8.84 -9.37
C PRO A 62 5.90 9.08 -8.08
N ILE A 63 4.70 9.58 -8.22
CA ILE A 63 3.70 9.70 -7.17
C ILE A 63 2.71 8.56 -7.37
N VAL A 64 2.52 7.72 -6.36
CA VAL A 64 1.68 6.52 -6.43
C VAL A 64 0.78 6.45 -5.22
N TYR A 65 -0.51 6.30 -5.45
CA TYR A 65 -1.50 5.93 -4.46
C TYR A 65 -2.37 4.82 -5.03
N GLY A 66 -2.68 3.86 -4.20
CA GLY A 66 -3.60 2.80 -4.55
C GLY A 66 -4.20 2.16 -3.32
N TYR A 67 -5.28 1.42 -3.52
CA TYR A 67 -5.92 0.65 -2.47
C TYR A 67 -6.39 -0.70 -3.00
N SER A 68 -6.48 -1.67 -2.09
CA SER A 68 -7.07 -2.99 -2.31
C SER A 68 -8.23 -3.17 -1.37
N ILE A 69 -9.34 -3.71 -1.86
CA ILE A 69 -10.50 -4.05 -1.06
C ILE A 69 -10.71 -5.56 -1.12
N THR A 70 -10.69 -6.21 0.04
CA THR A 70 -11.00 -7.63 0.20
C THR A 70 -12.16 -7.80 1.16
N ILE A 71 -12.91 -8.90 1.03
CA ILE A 71 -13.98 -9.23 1.97
C ILE A 71 -13.40 -10.16 3.03
N GLY A 72 -13.43 -9.72 4.28
CA GLY A 72 -13.00 -10.54 5.41
C GLY A 72 -13.93 -11.72 5.70
N PRO A 73 -13.51 -12.66 6.55
CA PRO A 73 -14.32 -13.82 6.93
C PRO A 73 -15.65 -13.43 7.60
N ASP A 74 -15.72 -12.25 8.22
CA ASP A 74 -16.92 -11.67 8.83
C ASP A 74 -17.83 -10.94 7.83
N GLY A 75 -17.50 -11.00 6.54
CA GLY A 75 -18.24 -10.35 5.45
C GLY A 75 -18.05 -8.84 5.38
N LYS A 76 -17.11 -8.26 6.15
CA LYS A 76 -16.80 -6.82 6.09
C LYS A 76 -15.70 -6.53 5.10
N PRO A 77 -15.73 -5.35 4.45
CA PRO A 77 -14.64 -4.93 3.59
C PRO A 77 -13.39 -4.60 4.44
N ILE A 78 -12.26 -5.13 4.01
CA ILE A 78 -10.92 -4.78 4.49
C ILE A 78 -10.28 -3.93 3.41
N VAL A 79 -9.97 -2.68 3.73
CA VAL A 79 -9.30 -1.75 2.82
C VAL A 79 -7.83 -1.67 3.20
N ARG A 80 -6.94 -1.86 2.22
CA ARG A 80 -5.50 -1.71 2.37
C ARG A 80 -4.99 -0.67 1.39
N GLU A 81 -4.26 0.29 1.88
CA GLU A 81 -3.64 1.35 1.08
C GLU A 81 -2.17 1.02 0.78
N PHE A 82 -1.70 1.43 -0.38
CA PHE A 82 -0.31 1.28 -0.79
C PHE A 82 0.14 2.47 -1.65
N GLY A 83 1.44 2.67 -1.76
CA GLY A 83 2.03 3.76 -2.52
C GLY A 83 2.97 4.62 -1.68
N ASN A 84 3.20 5.86 -2.12
CA ASN A 84 4.05 6.83 -1.42
C ASN A 84 3.34 8.14 -1.08
N ILE A 85 2.02 8.16 -1.21
CA ILE A 85 1.15 9.23 -0.71
C ILE A 85 0.26 8.65 0.36
N ARG A 86 0.01 9.44 1.40
CA ARG A 86 -0.98 9.16 2.44
C ARG A 86 -1.80 10.40 2.72
N PRO A 87 -3.09 10.25 3.12
CA PRO A 87 -3.84 11.33 3.72
C PRO A 87 -3.12 11.83 4.98
N GLY A 88 -2.82 13.11 5.02
CA GLY A 88 -2.16 13.73 6.17
C GLY A 88 -3.04 13.72 7.41
N ARG A 89 -2.43 13.77 8.60
CA ARG A 89 -3.12 13.93 9.87
C ARG A 89 -2.98 15.36 10.34
N GLY A 90 -4.10 16.08 10.50
CA GLY A 90 -4.11 17.47 10.99
C GLY A 90 -4.20 18.49 9.86
N PRO A 91 -3.46 19.62 9.94
CA PRO A 91 -3.49 20.66 8.92
C PRO A 91 -2.78 20.26 7.62
N GLU A 92 -1.97 19.23 7.64
CA GLU A 92 -1.33 18.66 6.44
C GLU A 92 -2.33 17.81 5.68
N ILE A 93 -2.52 18.13 4.40
CA ILE A 93 -3.53 17.49 3.57
C ILE A 93 -3.01 16.19 2.97
N VAL A 94 -1.71 16.12 2.69
CA VAL A 94 -1.05 14.97 2.06
C VAL A 94 0.37 14.80 2.60
N GLU A 95 0.73 13.57 2.93
CA GLU A 95 2.10 13.18 3.26
C GLU A 95 2.69 12.38 2.10
N VAL A 96 3.83 12.79 1.58
CA VAL A 96 4.54 12.10 0.50
C VAL A 96 5.83 11.51 1.04
N SER A 97 5.98 10.18 0.96
CA SER A 97 7.17 9.45 1.40
C SER A 97 8.13 9.17 0.24
N GLU A 98 9.43 9.12 0.53
CA GLU A 98 10.43 8.60 -0.42
C GLU A 98 10.26 7.11 -0.68
N ALA A 99 9.95 6.35 0.37
CA ALA A 99 9.72 4.93 0.28
C ALA A 99 8.24 4.66 -0.06
N ARG A 100 8.05 3.81 -1.05
CA ARG A 100 6.72 3.35 -1.46
C ARG A 100 6.28 2.20 -0.56
N GLU A 101 5.04 2.22 -0.11
CA GLU A 101 4.43 1.06 0.51
C GLU A 101 4.05 0.03 -0.55
N PRO A 102 4.52 -1.21 -0.43
CA PRO A 102 4.08 -2.31 -1.27
C PRO A 102 2.64 -2.72 -0.93
N LEU A 103 1.92 -3.26 -1.92
CA LEU A 103 0.69 -3.99 -1.64
C LEU A 103 1.05 -5.29 -0.91
N VAL A 104 0.38 -5.54 0.23
CA VAL A 104 0.66 -6.70 1.07
C VAL A 104 -0.64 -7.39 1.45
N ASP A 105 -0.67 -8.70 1.29
CA ASP A 105 -1.70 -9.59 1.80
C ASP A 105 -1.14 -10.52 2.88
N VAL A 106 -1.93 -10.77 3.91
CA VAL A 106 -1.58 -11.66 5.02
C VAL A 106 -2.64 -12.73 5.14
N PHE A 107 -2.19 -13.98 5.15
CA PHE A 107 -3.02 -15.17 5.29
C PHE A 107 -2.61 -15.92 6.54
N GLU A 108 -3.58 -16.34 7.32
CA GLU A 108 -3.40 -17.22 8.46
C GLU A 108 -3.95 -18.60 8.08
N GLU A 109 -3.08 -19.60 8.07
CA GLU A 109 -3.38 -20.98 7.72
C GLU A 109 -2.92 -21.89 8.87
N GLU A 110 -3.85 -22.61 9.51
CA GLU A 110 -3.62 -23.55 10.63
C GLU A 110 -2.44 -23.19 11.56
N ASP A 111 -1.19 -23.54 11.16
CA ASP A 111 0.02 -23.34 11.96
C ASP A 111 1.03 -22.36 11.33
N VAL A 112 0.62 -21.61 10.32
CA VAL A 112 1.52 -20.69 9.61
C VAL A 112 0.86 -19.36 9.30
N VAL A 113 1.66 -18.29 9.34
CA VAL A 113 1.31 -16.99 8.78
C VAL A 113 2.07 -16.80 7.49
N LYS A 114 1.34 -16.55 6.41
CA LYS A 114 1.88 -16.30 5.08
C LYS A 114 1.69 -14.84 4.73
N VAL A 115 2.76 -14.15 4.42
CA VAL A 115 2.76 -12.75 3.96
C VAL A 115 3.19 -12.73 2.50
N VAL A 116 2.37 -12.10 1.64
CA VAL A 116 2.67 -11.90 0.21
C VAL A 116 2.76 -10.41 -0.05
N ALA A 117 3.86 -9.95 -0.65
CA ALA A 117 4.10 -8.55 -0.94
C ALA A 117 4.54 -8.32 -2.39
N GLU A 118 4.00 -7.27 -3.03
CA GLU A 118 4.41 -6.86 -4.36
C GLU A 118 5.55 -5.83 -4.28
N VAL A 119 6.77 -6.25 -4.60
CA VAL A 119 7.98 -5.42 -4.60
C VAL A 119 8.70 -5.48 -5.96
N PRO A 120 8.05 -5.05 -7.05
CA PRO A 120 8.61 -5.18 -8.38
C PRO A 120 9.81 -4.25 -8.64
N GLY A 121 10.71 -4.67 -9.54
CA GLY A 121 11.83 -3.86 -10.00
C GLY A 121 13.01 -3.81 -9.04
N VAL A 122 13.20 -4.86 -8.25
CA VAL A 122 14.33 -5.05 -7.32
C VAL A 122 14.86 -6.48 -7.46
N GLU A 123 16.07 -6.72 -6.97
CA GLU A 123 16.63 -8.06 -6.88
C GLU A 123 16.37 -8.63 -5.48
N LYS A 124 16.46 -9.94 -5.33
CA LYS A 124 16.23 -10.62 -4.05
C LYS A 124 17.16 -10.11 -2.95
N GLU A 125 18.38 -9.79 -3.31
CA GLU A 125 19.45 -9.32 -2.45
C GLU A 125 19.22 -7.91 -1.90
N ASP A 126 18.36 -7.12 -2.55
CA ASP A 126 17.95 -5.78 -2.13
C ASP A 126 16.90 -5.81 -1.01
N ILE A 127 16.25 -6.97 -0.82
CA ILE A 127 15.13 -7.11 0.11
C ILE A 127 15.67 -7.45 1.51
N ASN A 128 15.44 -6.56 2.45
CA ASN A 128 15.75 -6.76 3.85
C ASN A 128 14.47 -7.08 4.61
N LEU A 129 14.48 -8.21 5.32
CA LEU A 129 13.37 -8.67 6.14
C LEU A 129 13.79 -8.69 7.61
N ASN A 130 12.92 -8.19 8.47
CA ASN A 130 13.06 -8.29 9.91
C ASN A 130 11.74 -8.76 10.51
N ALA A 131 11.75 -9.96 11.08
CA ALA A 131 10.58 -10.53 11.73
C ALA A 131 10.72 -10.43 13.26
N SER A 132 9.61 -10.20 13.92
CA SER A 132 9.40 -10.36 15.35
C SER A 132 8.14 -11.19 15.57
N GLU A 133 7.83 -11.53 16.82
CA GLU A 133 6.71 -12.40 17.15
C GLU A 133 5.36 -11.96 16.53
N ARG A 134 5.16 -10.64 16.35
CA ARG A 134 3.89 -10.08 15.85
C ARG A 134 4.06 -9.09 14.71
N LYS A 135 5.27 -8.93 14.17
CA LYS A 135 5.53 -7.99 13.08
C LYS A 135 6.53 -8.54 12.07
N LEU A 136 6.28 -8.20 10.82
CA LEU A 136 7.24 -8.37 9.74
C LEU A 136 7.53 -6.99 9.12
N VAL A 137 8.80 -6.60 9.07
CA VAL A 137 9.26 -5.39 8.37
C VAL A 137 9.85 -5.80 7.03
N ILE A 138 9.36 -5.20 5.96
CA ILE A 138 9.87 -5.35 4.60
C ILE A 138 10.52 -4.02 4.22
N LYS A 139 11.81 -4.04 3.90
CA LYS A 139 12.57 -2.86 3.50
C LYS A 139 13.37 -3.14 2.25
N VAL A 140 13.30 -2.22 1.30
CA VAL A 140 14.18 -2.13 0.13
C VAL A 140 14.68 -0.69 0.04
N ASP A 141 15.99 -0.51 -0.12
CA ASP A 141 16.62 0.80 -0.22
C ASP A 141 17.70 0.79 -1.31
N THR A 142 17.25 0.90 -2.56
CA THR A 142 18.12 1.03 -3.72
C THR A 142 18.04 2.43 -4.32
N PRO A 143 19.00 2.86 -5.14
CA PRO A 143 18.92 4.15 -5.82
C PRO A 143 17.69 4.31 -6.74
N GLN A 144 17.16 3.20 -7.25
CA GLN A 144 16.04 3.19 -8.21
C GLN A 144 14.69 2.93 -7.55
N ARG A 145 14.69 2.17 -6.44
CA ARG A 145 13.46 1.71 -5.77
C ARG A 145 13.65 1.70 -4.26
N LYS A 146 12.68 2.30 -3.58
CA LYS A 146 12.60 2.24 -2.12
C LYS A 146 11.23 1.71 -1.74
N TYR A 147 11.21 0.67 -0.92
CA TYR A 147 9.99 0.12 -0.34
C TYR A 147 10.15 0.04 1.17
N TYR A 148 9.07 0.32 1.88
CA TYR A 148 9.01 0.14 3.33
C TYR A 148 7.61 -0.22 3.75
N LYS A 149 7.47 -1.30 4.52
CA LYS A 149 6.21 -1.71 5.14
C LYS A 149 6.45 -2.43 6.45
N GLU A 150 5.73 -2.00 7.48
CA GLU A 150 5.52 -2.80 8.68
C GLU A 150 4.20 -3.54 8.55
N VAL A 151 4.23 -4.83 8.74
CA VAL A 151 3.08 -5.74 8.64
C VAL A 151 2.81 -6.30 10.01
N ASP A 152 1.65 -6.00 10.59
CA ASP A 152 1.18 -6.66 11.81
C ASP A 152 0.69 -8.07 11.48
N LEU A 153 1.20 -9.05 12.22
CA LEU A 153 0.85 -10.47 12.04
C LEU A 153 -0.37 -10.81 12.89
N PRO A 154 -1.31 -11.61 12.37
CA PRO A 154 -2.54 -11.96 13.08
C PRO A 154 -2.31 -12.89 14.28
N ALA A 155 -1.22 -13.67 14.25
CA ALA A 155 -0.81 -14.59 15.31
C ALA A 155 0.63 -14.37 15.73
N GLU A 156 1.03 -14.88 16.89
CA GLU A 156 2.42 -14.97 17.31
C GLU A 156 3.15 -16.03 16.49
N VAL A 157 4.34 -15.69 16.03
CA VAL A 157 5.19 -16.55 15.19
C VAL A 157 6.60 -16.65 15.77
N ASP A 158 7.30 -17.70 15.42
CA ASP A 158 8.75 -17.79 15.66
C ASP A 158 9.50 -17.04 14.53
N PRO A 159 10.16 -15.92 14.82
CA PRO A 159 10.90 -15.16 13.81
C PRO A 159 11.99 -15.98 13.11
N GLN A 160 12.55 -16.98 13.78
CA GLN A 160 13.59 -17.84 13.21
C GLN A 160 13.04 -18.87 12.23
N SER A 161 11.74 -19.13 12.26
CA SER A 161 11.07 -20.03 11.31
C SER A 161 10.90 -19.42 9.92
N ALA A 162 11.16 -18.12 9.77
CA ALA A 162 10.90 -17.37 8.55
C ALA A 162 11.56 -17.97 7.31
N LYS A 163 10.75 -18.26 6.30
CA LYS A 163 11.18 -18.70 4.97
C LYS A 163 10.68 -17.73 3.94
N ALA A 164 11.59 -17.09 3.21
CA ALA A 164 11.25 -16.12 2.19
C ALA A 164 11.61 -16.61 0.79
N THR A 165 10.69 -16.43 -0.13
CA THR A 165 10.89 -16.62 -1.57
C THR A 165 10.55 -15.35 -2.33
N TYR A 166 11.32 -15.04 -3.36
CA TYR A 166 11.07 -13.90 -4.22
C TYR A 166 11.14 -14.32 -5.68
N LYS A 167 10.08 -14.02 -6.44
CA LYS A 167 9.99 -14.35 -7.84
C LYS A 167 9.08 -13.37 -8.58
N ASN A 168 9.53 -12.87 -9.72
CA ASN A 168 8.75 -12.01 -10.61
C ASN A 168 8.13 -10.78 -9.92
N GLY A 169 8.86 -10.17 -8.98
CA GLY A 169 8.37 -9.00 -8.25
C GLY A 169 7.46 -9.30 -7.06
N VAL A 170 7.23 -10.59 -6.75
CA VAL A 170 6.41 -11.03 -5.62
C VAL A 170 7.30 -11.68 -4.57
N LEU A 171 7.24 -11.14 -3.36
CA LEU A 171 7.85 -11.67 -2.15
C LEU A 171 6.80 -12.48 -1.40
N GLU A 172 7.13 -13.71 -1.04
CA GLU A 172 6.35 -14.55 -0.14
C GLU A 172 7.19 -14.87 1.09
N VAL A 173 6.63 -14.65 2.28
CA VAL A 173 7.26 -14.98 3.57
C VAL A 173 6.32 -15.88 4.35
N ILE A 174 6.81 -17.04 4.79
CA ILE A 174 6.09 -18.01 5.62
C ILE A 174 6.75 -18.05 6.99
N LEU A 175 5.95 -17.89 8.04
CA LEU A 175 6.36 -17.91 9.45
C LEU A 175 5.48 -18.93 10.19
N LYS A 176 6.06 -19.59 11.19
CA LYS A 176 5.37 -20.59 12.04
C LYS A 176 5.20 -20.10 13.45
#